data_23421ffa48c68dc08f35502d10c79cb0
#
_entry.id   23421ffa48c68dc08f35502d10c79cb0
#
_cell.length_a   1.000
_cell.length_b   1.000
_cell.length_c   1.000
_cell.angle_alpha   90.00
_cell.angle_beta   90.00
_cell.angle_gamma   90.00
#
_symmetry.space_group_name_H-M   'P 1'
#
loop_
_entity.id
_entity.type
_entity.pdbx_description
1 polymer ?
#
loop_
_entity_poly.entity_id
_entity_poly.type
_entity_poly.pdbx_seq_one_letter_code
_entity_poly.pdbx_strand_id
1 'polypeptide(L)'
;MVGLIVKDPARPEEVGRWWIPGQWQAGGEINPWTEGPAPRCHHPMRMGDRLYVSYWHHGYHILDISDMSKPKPIASGNTSPAFPHPTHTCLPIPQTLKGRKVMVVADEDVAKLWPSAPAFTWIYDITNEYCPVPISTWQVEGLDPDGAPQPPMMGCHQPSERFKGTIIPFAWFAKGLRILDIADPFAPREVAFYEADPPQGFSLASSNDVTIDDRGLIYLVDRGGGVDILETSVW
;
A
#
# COMPACT_ATOMS: atom_id res chain seq x y z
N MET A 1 -16.24 -0.37 -4.32
CA MET A 1 -16.09 -0.27 -2.84
C MET A 1 -17.45 -0.02 -2.22
N VAL A 2 -17.75 -0.65 -1.07
CA VAL A 2 -19.02 -0.52 -0.34
C VAL A 2 -18.73 -0.09 1.08
N GLY A 3 -19.40 0.96 1.56
CA GLY A 3 -19.37 1.38 2.96
C GLY A 3 -20.44 0.63 3.75
N LEU A 4 -20.06 0.05 4.89
CA LEU A 4 -20.97 -0.69 5.77
C LEU A 4 -21.01 -0.07 7.16
N ILE A 5 -22.19 -0.03 7.79
CA ILE A 5 -22.34 0.14 9.23
C ILE A 5 -22.44 -1.24 9.86
N VAL A 6 -21.56 -1.51 10.85
CA VAL A 6 -21.51 -2.77 11.58
C VAL A 6 -21.84 -2.48 13.06
N LYS A 7 -23.07 -2.10 13.34
CA LYS A 7 -23.56 -1.98 14.73
C LYS A 7 -23.86 -3.35 15.32
N ASP A 8 -24.42 -4.23 14.50
CA ASP A 8 -24.62 -5.65 14.77
C ASP A 8 -23.77 -6.43 13.77
N PRO A 9 -22.73 -7.15 14.20
CA PRO A 9 -21.86 -7.91 13.28
C PRO A 9 -22.59 -8.96 12.44
N ALA A 10 -23.74 -9.45 12.94
CA ALA A 10 -24.57 -10.39 12.20
C ALA A 10 -25.47 -9.73 11.13
N ARG A 11 -25.58 -8.41 11.16
CA ARG A 11 -26.46 -7.63 10.27
C ARG A 11 -25.78 -6.34 9.81
N PRO A 12 -24.71 -6.42 9.00
CA PRO A 12 -24.08 -5.24 8.45
C PRO A 12 -25.02 -4.52 7.47
N GLU A 13 -25.12 -3.20 7.59
CA GLU A 13 -25.96 -2.38 6.72
C GLU A 13 -25.09 -1.62 5.72
N GLU A 14 -25.41 -1.68 4.42
CA GLU A 14 -24.78 -0.86 3.41
C GLU A 14 -25.26 0.59 3.56
N VAL A 15 -24.31 1.54 3.67
CA VAL A 15 -24.59 2.97 3.79
C VAL A 15 -24.17 3.77 2.57
N GLY A 16 -23.28 3.24 1.75
CA GLY A 16 -22.85 3.90 0.54
C GLY A 16 -21.87 3.05 -0.24
N ARG A 17 -21.67 3.44 -1.49
CA ARG A 17 -20.73 2.80 -2.40
C ARG A 17 -20.10 3.82 -3.32
N TRP A 18 -18.90 3.50 -3.77
CA TRP A 18 -18.19 4.27 -4.79
C TRP A 18 -17.38 3.34 -5.69
N TRP A 19 -17.29 3.68 -6.96
CA TRP A 19 -16.50 2.99 -7.97
C TRP A 19 -15.99 3.98 -9.01
N ILE A 20 -14.98 3.59 -9.77
CA ILE A 20 -14.54 4.35 -10.94
C ILE A 20 -15.61 4.20 -12.03
N PRO A 21 -16.11 5.31 -12.65
CA PRO A 21 -17.10 5.23 -13.72
C PRO A 21 -16.69 4.24 -14.81
N GLY A 22 -17.61 3.38 -15.22
CA GLY A 22 -17.37 2.28 -16.17
C GLY A 22 -17.24 0.90 -15.50
N GLN A 23 -17.10 0.83 -14.16
CA GLN A 23 -17.03 -0.45 -13.46
C GLN A 23 -18.40 -1.11 -13.25
N TRP A 24 -19.48 -0.34 -13.17
CA TRP A 24 -20.80 -0.89 -12.91
C TRP A 24 -21.56 -1.24 -14.19
N GLN A 25 -21.08 -2.25 -14.88
CA GLN A 25 -21.66 -2.74 -16.14
C GLN A 25 -23.09 -3.28 -15.93
N ALA A 26 -23.36 -3.94 -14.77
CA ALA A 26 -24.71 -4.39 -14.42
C ALA A 26 -25.72 -3.24 -14.28
N GLY A 27 -25.26 -2.02 -14.00
CA GLY A 27 -26.06 -0.79 -13.97
C GLY A 27 -26.11 -0.07 -15.31
N GLY A 28 -25.56 -0.64 -16.39
CA GLY A 28 -25.59 -0.07 -17.74
C GLY A 28 -24.39 0.81 -18.08
N GLU A 29 -23.36 0.89 -17.23
CA GLU A 29 -22.16 1.63 -17.59
C GLU A 29 -21.36 0.91 -18.69
N ILE A 30 -20.80 1.69 -19.59
CA ILE A 30 -19.91 1.17 -20.64
C ILE A 30 -18.52 0.99 -20.01
N ASN A 31 -17.95 -0.21 -20.17
CA ASN A 31 -16.58 -0.50 -19.75
C ASN A 31 -15.60 0.18 -20.74
N PRO A 32 -14.79 1.17 -20.31
CA PRO A 32 -13.81 1.82 -21.18
C PRO A 32 -12.49 1.03 -21.28
N TRP A 33 -12.27 0.03 -20.41
CA TRP A 33 -11.03 -0.76 -20.36
C TRP A 33 -11.14 -1.99 -21.25
N THR A 34 -11.13 -1.78 -22.55
CA THR A 34 -11.16 -2.85 -23.57
C THR A 34 -9.81 -3.50 -23.75
N GLU A 35 -8.75 -2.77 -23.44
CA GLU A 35 -7.36 -3.24 -23.46
C GLU A 35 -6.69 -2.92 -22.12
N GLY A 36 -5.95 -3.89 -21.59
CA GLY A 36 -5.28 -3.77 -20.30
C GLY A 36 -6.13 -4.14 -19.08
N PRO A 37 -5.60 -3.97 -17.86
CA PRO A 37 -6.27 -4.37 -16.63
C PRO A 37 -7.42 -3.41 -16.28
N ALA A 38 -8.60 -3.98 -15.95
CA ALA A 38 -9.70 -3.20 -15.40
C ALA A 38 -9.38 -2.74 -13.95
N PRO A 39 -9.99 -1.62 -13.50
CA PRO A 39 -9.80 -1.15 -12.14
C PRO A 39 -10.21 -2.20 -11.10
N ARG A 40 -9.38 -2.35 -10.07
CA ARG A 40 -9.68 -3.22 -8.92
C ARG A 40 -9.49 -2.42 -7.65
N CYS A 41 -10.57 -2.19 -6.90
CA CYS A 41 -10.45 -1.67 -5.54
C CYS A 41 -9.71 -2.69 -4.70
N HIS A 42 -8.62 -2.28 -4.07
CA HIS A 42 -7.76 -3.19 -3.32
C HIS A 42 -7.77 -2.88 -1.82
N HIS A 43 -7.16 -1.78 -1.38
CA HIS A 43 -6.96 -1.49 0.04
C HIS A 43 -7.46 -0.07 0.39
N PRO A 44 -8.69 0.08 0.90
CA PRO A 44 -9.21 1.37 1.33
C PRO A 44 -8.79 1.68 2.77
N MET A 45 -8.11 2.82 2.97
CA MET A 45 -7.66 3.32 4.27
C MET A 45 -8.45 4.57 4.66
N ARG A 46 -9.07 4.56 5.83
CA ARG A 46 -9.81 5.70 6.34
C ARG A 46 -8.98 6.54 7.32
N MET A 47 -9.01 7.86 7.15
CA MET A 47 -8.54 8.82 8.14
C MET A 47 -9.51 10.00 8.23
N GLY A 48 -10.23 10.10 9.36
CA GLY A 48 -11.29 11.09 9.52
C GLY A 48 -12.39 10.96 8.47
N ASP A 49 -12.65 12.05 7.75
CA ASP A 49 -13.63 12.13 6.67
C ASP A 49 -13.02 11.90 5.29
N ARG A 50 -11.86 11.28 5.23
CA ARG A 50 -11.18 10.91 3.99
C ARG A 50 -11.01 9.41 3.90
N LEU A 51 -11.10 8.92 2.66
CA LEU A 51 -10.78 7.55 2.30
C LEU A 51 -9.71 7.57 1.22
N TYR A 52 -8.60 6.90 1.49
CA TYR A 52 -7.47 6.73 0.61
C TYR A 52 -7.55 5.32 0.04
N VAL A 53 -7.78 5.21 -1.25
CA VAL A 53 -8.11 3.92 -1.88
C VAL A 53 -7.09 3.58 -2.94
N SER A 54 -6.46 2.43 -2.83
CA SER A 54 -5.70 1.85 -3.92
C SER A 54 -6.63 1.15 -4.90
N TYR A 55 -6.39 1.35 -6.18
CA TYR A 55 -7.16 0.78 -7.26
C TYR A 55 -6.30 -0.01 -8.24
N TRP A 56 -5.31 -0.74 -7.70
CA TRP A 56 -4.42 -1.61 -8.45
C TRP A 56 -3.72 -0.86 -9.58
N HIS A 57 -3.79 -1.31 -10.85
CA HIS A 57 -3.19 -0.61 -12.00
C HIS A 57 -3.87 0.73 -12.36
N HIS A 58 -4.85 1.16 -11.58
CA HIS A 58 -5.49 2.47 -11.72
C HIS A 58 -5.10 3.44 -10.60
N GLY A 59 -3.99 3.15 -9.90
CA GLY A 59 -3.35 4.01 -8.95
C GLY A 59 -4.15 4.24 -7.67
N TYR A 60 -4.11 5.46 -7.14
CA TYR A 60 -4.81 5.84 -5.93
C TYR A 60 -5.97 6.79 -6.19
N HIS A 61 -6.95 6.78 -5.28
CA HIS A 61 -8.05 7.74 -5.21
C HIS A 61 -8.20 8.26 -3.79
N ILE A 62 -8.41 9.56 -3.65
CA ILE A 62 -8.76 10.19 -2.38
C ILE A 62 -10.24 10.60 -2.48
N LEU A 63 -11.05 10.16 -1.52
CA LEU A 63 -12.47 10.44 -1.47
C LEU A 63 -12.83 11.23 -0.22
N ASP A 64 -13.74 12.19 -0.36
CA ASP A 64 -14.48 12.77 0.74
C ASP A 64 -15.62 11.82 1.15
N ILE A 65 -15.61 11.39 2.39
CA ILE A 65 -16.63 10.52 3.00
C ILE A 65 -17.29 11.18 4.21
N SER A 66 -17.28 12.51 4.29
CA SER A 66 -18.03 13.26 5.32
C SER A 66 -19.51 12.90 5.31
N ASP A 67 -20.07 12.62 4.13
CA ASP A 67 -21.32 11.90 3.93
C ASP A 67 -21.01 10.51 3.34
N MET A 68 -20.97 9.49 4.20
CA MET A 68 -20.69 8.12 3.76
C MET A 68 -21.72 7.57 2.76
N SER A 69 -22.92 8.13 2.70
CA SER A 69 -23.94 7.72 1.72
C SER A 69 -23.64 8.25 0.32
N LYS A 70 -22.76 9.24 0.20
CA LYS A 70 -22.43 9.94 -1.04
C LYS A 70 -20.91 10.26 -1.13
N PRO A 71 -20.04 9.25 -1.17
CA PRO A 71 -18.60 9.49 -1.30
C PRO A 71 -18.29 10.31 -2.56
N LYS A 72 -17.41 11.31 -2.44
CA LYS A 72 -17.04 12.21 -3.54
C LYS A 72 -15.55 12.11 -3.84
N PRO A 73 -15.14 11.96 -5.11
CA PRO A 73 -13.72 11.99 -5.45
C PRO A 73 -13.14 13.40 -5.24
N ILE A 74 -11.94 13.45 -4.62
CA ILE A 74 -11.15 14.67 -4.42
C ILE A 74 -9.99 14.69 -5.41
N ALA A 75 -9.21 13.62 -5.44
CA ALA A 75 -8.06 13.48 -6.31
C ALA A 75 -7.82 12.01 -6.67
N SER A 76 -7.07 11.80 -7.74
CA SER A 76 -6.52 10.51 -8.13
C SER A 76 -5.17 10.71 -8.81
N GLY A 77 -4.34 9.68 -8.76
CA GLY A 77 -3.08 9.62 -9.49
C GLY A 77 -2.73 8.18 -9.82
N ASN A 78 -1.98 8.00 -10.90
CA ASN A 78 -1.55 6.69 -11.35
C ASN A 78 -0.13 6.76 -11.88
N THR A 79 0.73 5.90 -11.39
CA THR A 79 2.12 5.76 -11.84
C THR A 79 2.27 4.74 -12.98
N SER A 80 1.28 3.86 -13.14
CA SER A 80 1.22 2.88 -14.23
C SER A 80 0.70 3.56 -15.53
N PRO A 81 1.20 3.21 -16.72
CA PRO A 81 2.08 2.07 -17.01
C PRO A 81 3.57 2.39 -16.98
N ALA A 82 4.00 3.64 -16.73
CA ALA A 82 5.43 3.98 -16.68
C ALA A 82 6.17 3.17 -15.61
N PHE A 83 5.52 2.93 -14.47
CA PHE A 83 5.93 1.99 -13.43
C PHE A 83 4.94 0.82 -13.45
N PRO A 84 5.41 -0.42 -13.74
CA PRO A 84 4.50 -1.51 -14.12
C PRO A 84 3.74 -2.13 -12.95
N HIS A 85 4.19 -1.90 -11.72
CA HIS A 85 3.62 -2.52 -10.54
C HIS A 85 2.34 -1.80 -10.09
N PRO A 86 1.32 -2.56 -9.63
CA PRO A 86 0.06 -1.97 -9.21
C PRO A 86 0.14 -1.31 -7.83
N THR A 87 -0.60 -0.23 -7.64
CA THR A 87 -0.76 0.41 -6.35
C THR A 87 -1.56 -0.47 -5.38
N HIS A 88 -0.90 -0.90 -4.30
CA HIS A 88 -1.47 -1.82 -3.31
C HIS A 88 -2.12 -1.09 -2.13
N THR A 89 -1.40 -0.19 -1.48
CA THR A 89 -1.85 0.49 -0.24
C THR A 89 -1.55 1.97 -0.31
N CYS A 90 -2.50 2.78 0.14
CA CYS A 90 -2.37 4.24 0.29
C CYS A 90 -2.53 4.58 1.77
N LEU A 91 -1.44 4.61 2.52
CA LEU A 91 -1.41 4.84 3.96
C LEU A 91 -1.30 6.34 4.28
N PRO A 92 -2.36 7.01 4.76
CA PRO A 92 -2.24 8.40 5.22
C PRO A 92 -1.53 8.45 6.56
N ILE A 93 -0.67 9.45 6.73
CA ILE A 93 0.09 9.66 7.96
C ILE A 93 -0.64 10.69 8.83
N PRO A 94 -1.03 10.33 10.09
CA PRO A 94 -1.87 11.18 10.92
C PRO A 94 -1.24 12.52 11.30
N GLN A 95 0.08 12.54 11.53
CA GLN A 95 0.82 13.75 11.87
C GLN A 95 1.39 14.44 10.63
N THR A 96 1.62 15.75 10.74
CA THR A 96 2.39 16.48 9.73
C THR A 96 3.88 16.23 9.89
N LEU A 97 4.58 16.01 8.79
CA LEU A 97 6.03 15.82 8.75
C LEU A 97 6.67 17.01 8.04
N LYS A 98 7.58 17.71 8.72
CA LYS A 98 8.18 18.97 8.22
C LYS A 98 7.17 19.95 7.65
N GLY A 99 5.99 20.07 8.32
CA GLY A 99 4.90 20.96 7.91
C GLY A 99 4.03 20.45 6.77
N ARG A 100 4.19 19.22 6.35
CA ARG A 100 3.43 18.61 5.27
C ARG A 100 2.53 17.46 5.75
N LYS A 101 1.34 17.38 5.18
CA LYS A 101 0.52 16.16 5.25
C LYS A 101 1.08 15.15 4.24
N VAL A 102 1.23 13.91 4.66
CA VAL A 102 1.93 12.89 3.88
C VAL A 102 1.05 11.65 3.72
N MET A 103 1.15 11.02 2.55
CA MET A 103 0.61 9.69 2.27
C MET A 103 1.73 8.80 1.76
N VAL A 104 1.85 7.62 2.32
CA VAL A 104 2.76 6.57 1.84
C VAL A 104 1.98 5.66 0.91
N VAL A 105 2.49 5.48 -0.31
CA VAL A 105 1.88 4.61 -1.31
C VAL A 105 2.82 3.46 -1.61
N ALA A 106 2.39 2.24 -1.37
CA ALA A 106 3.14 1.04 -1.69
C ALA A 106 2.62 0.43 -2.99
N ASP A 107 3.51 0.17 -3.93
CA ASP A 107 3.22 -0.66 -5.10
C ASP A 107 3.53 -2.12 -4.78
N GLU A 108 2.79 -3.06 -5.36
CA GLU A 108 2.97 -4.49 -5.12
C GLU A 108 3.77 -5.16 -6.22
N ASP A 109 4.81 -5.90 -5.84
CA ASP A 109 5.67 -6.62 -6.78
C ASP A 109 5.01 -7.92 -7.28
N VAL A 110 4.05 -7.77 -8.18
CA VAL A 110 3.36 -8.92 -8.81
C VAL A 110 3.55 -8.98 -10.32
N ALA A 111 4.07 -7.91 -10.91
CA ALA A 111 4.30 -7.89 -12.35
C ALA A 111 5.50 -8.77 -12.69
N LYS A 112 5.26 -9.88 -13.36
CA LYS A 112 6.33 -10.73 -13.92
C LYS A 112 6.91 -10.09 -15.20
N LEU A 113 7.19 -8.79 -15.12
CA LEU A 113 7.68 -8.00 -16.25
C LEU A 113 9.20 -7.86 -16.12
N TRP A 114 9.90 -8.65 -16.87
CA TRP A 114 11.35 -8.52 -17.03
C TRP A 114 11.65 -7.74 -18.33
N PRO A 115 12.61 -6.80 -18.34
CA PRO A 115 13.36 -6.27 -17.20
C PRO A 115 12.63 -5.04 -16.62
N SER A 116 12.06 -5.15 -15.44
CA SER A 116 11.54 -3.99 -14.69
C SER A 116 12.15 -3.96 -13.30
N ALA A 117 12.37 -2.76 -12.77
CA ALA A 117 12.72 -2.61 -11.36
C ALA A 117 11.64 -3.23 -10.48
N PRO A 118 11.99 -3.88 -9.36
CA PRO A 118 11.02 -4.34 -8.38
C PRO A 118 10.13 -3.21 -7.87
N ALA A 119 8.92 -3.56 -7.39
CA ALA A 119 8.02 -2.58 -6.79
C ALA A 119 8.64 -1.93 -5.55
N PHE A 120 8.31 -0.67 -5.34
CA PHE A 120 8.83 0.14 -4.25
C PHE A 120 7.72 1.00 -3.63
N THR A 121 8.09 1.81 -2.63
CA THR A 121 7.14 2.73 -1.98
C THR A 121 7.39 4.18 -2.38
N TRP A 122 6.31 4.94 -2.48
CA TRP A 122 6.27 6.37 -2.76
C TRP A 122 5.88 7.14 -1.51
N ILE A 123 6.43 8.34 -1.36
CA ILE A 123 5.98 9.32 -0.39
C ILE A 123 5.34 10.48 -1.16
N TYR A 124 4.07 10.74 -0.88
CA TYR A 124 3.31 11.83 -1.48
C TYR A 124 3.07 12.94 -0.46
N ASP A 125 3.31 14.18 -0.88
CA ASP A 125 2.79 15.37 -0.19
C ASP A 125 1.32 15.54 -0.59
N ILE A 126 0.43 15.46 0.39
CA ILE A 126 -1.00 15.65 0.27
C ILE A 126 -1.49 16.88 1.04
N THR A 127 -0.60 17.84 1.30
CA THR A 127 -0.95 19.12 1.97
C THR A 127 -2.05 19.83 1.19
N ASN A 128 -1.94 19.85 -0.13
CA ASN A 128 -3.05 20.13 -1.02
C ASN A 128 -3.66 18.81 -1.49
N GLU A 129 -4.75 18.39 -0.84
CA GLU A 129 -5.40 17.10 -1.14
C GLU A 129 -5.98 16.99 -2.55
N TYR A 130 -6.16 18.13 -3.26
CA TYR A 130 -6.61 18.15 -4.65
C TYR A 130 -5.48 17.96 -5.67
N CYS A 131 -4.23 18.05 -5.22
CA CYS A 131 -3.05 17.93 -6.06
C CYS A 131 -1.93 17.20 -5.30
N PRO A 132 -2.06 15.89 -5.02
CA PRO A 132 -0.98 15.10 -4.42
C PRO A 132 0.27 15.09 -5.29
N VAL A 133 1.43 15.29 -4.68
CA VAL A 133 2.72 15.35 -5.38
C VAL A 133 3.68 14.30 -4.82
N PRO A 134 4.26 13.40 -5.62
CA PRO A 134 5.30 12.51 -5.15
C PRO A 134 6.55 13.33 -4.81
N ILE A 135 7.09 13.15 -3.62
CA ILE A 135 8.23 13.92 -3.12
C ILE A 135 9.48 13.07 -2.87
N SER A 136 9.32 11.78 -2.68
CA SER A 136 10.40 10.81 -2.59
C SER A 136 9.92 9.38 -2.83
N THR A 137 10.88 8.47 -2.96
CA THR A 137 10.67 7.02 -3.03
C THR A 137 11.64 6.32 -2.11
N TRP A 138 11.34 5.08 -1.76
CA TRP A 138 12.27 4.20 -1.08
C TRP A 138 12.12 2.76 -1.60
N GLN A 139 13.25 2.08 -1.75
CA GLN A 139 13.33 0.64 -2.07
C GLN A 139 14.53 0.02 -1.38
N VAL A 140 14.53 -1.30 -1.25
CA VAL A 140 15.67 -2.06 -0.72
C VAL A 140 16.88 -1.90 -1.65
N GLU A 141 18.05 -1.65 -1.09
CA GLU A 141 19.28 -1.51 -1.87
C GLU A 141 19.71 -2.83 -2.53
N GLY A 142 20.38 -2.75 -3.66
CA GLY A 142 20.99 -3.90 -4.35
C GLY A 142 20.02 -4.84 -5.05
N LEU A 143 18.75 -4.46 -5.21
CA LEU A 143 17.77 -5.31 -5.88
C LEU A 143 17.94 -5.39 -7.39
N ASP A 144 18.65 -4.46 -8.00
CA ASP A 144 18.99 -4.45 -9.43
C ASP A 144 20.43 -3.95 -9.63
N PRO A 145 21.44 -4.65 -9.08
CA PRO A 145 22.80 -4.14 -9.02
C PRO A 145 23.45 -3.97 -10.41
N ASP A 146 23.05 -4.75 -11.42
CA ASP A 146 23.67 -4.74 -12.75
C ASP A 146 22.66 -5.00 -13.88
N GLY A 147 21.39 -4.70 -13.68
CA GLY A 147 20.32 -5.05 -14.64
C GLY A 147 20.14 -6.57 -14.79
N ALA A 148 20.64 -7.35 -13.85
CA ALA A 148 20.49 -8.80 -13.84
C ALA A 148 19.03 -9.19 -13.52
N PRO A 149 18.53 -10.33 -14.07
CA PRO A 149 17.22 -10.83 -13.75
C PRO A 149 17.03 -11.00 -12.25
N GLN A 150 16.05 -10.27 -11.69
CA GLN A 150 15.66 -10.47 -10.29
C GLN A 150 14.63 -11.61 -10.21
N PRO A 151 14.70 -12.46 -9.17
CA PRO A 151 13.60 -13.37 -8.89
C PRO A 151 12.29 -12.60 -8.75
N PRO A 152 11.15 -13.18 -9.11
CA PRO A 152 9.86 -12.52 -8.91
C PRO A 152 9.61 -12.25 -7.42
N MET A 153 8.86 -11.20 -7.11
CA MET A 153 8.46 -10.84 -5.75
C MET A 153 9.63 -10.46 -4.83
N MET A 154 10.59 -9.70 -5.36
CA MET A 154 11.70 -9.12 -4.58
C MET A 154 11.37 -7.73 -4.03
N GLY A 155 10.33 -7.09 -4.52
CA GLY A 155 9.93 -5.73 -4.20
C GLY A 155 8.94 -5.62 -3.05
N CYS A 156 8.37 -4.41 -2.93
CA CYS A 156 7.41 -4.05 -1.90
C CYS A 156 6.11 -4.83 -2.01
N HIS A 157 5.42 -5.01 -0.88
CA HIS A 157 4.02 -5.41 -0.85
C HIS A 157 3.18 -4.36 -0.13
N GLN A 158 3.29 -4.25 1.20
CA GLN A 158 2.46 -3.30 1.93
C GLN A 158 3.08 -2.82 3.25
N PRO A 159 2.77 -1.58 3.66
CA PRO A 159 3.05 -1.09 5.00
C PRO A 159 2.06 -1.66 6.02
N SER A 160 2.49 -1.74 7.27
CA SER A 160 1.59 -1.92 8.40
C SER A 160 0.63 -0.73 8.53
N GLU A 161 -0.66 -1.01 8.72
CA GLU A 161 -1.65 0.02 9.07
C GLU A 161 -1.43 0.58 10.48
N ARG A 162 -0.78 -0.21 11.34
CA ARG A 162 -0.40 0.16 12.71
C ARG A 162 1.09 0.39 12.77
N PHE A 163 1.49 1.59 13.20
CA PHE A 163 2.89 2.00 13.29
C PHE A 163 3.10 2.97 14.46
N LYS A 164 4.35 3.28 14.81
CA LYS A 164 4.69 4.17 15.93
C LYS A 164 5.38 5.43 15.43
N GLY A 165 4.73 6.58 15.64
CA GLY A 165 5.28 7.87 15.22
C GLY A 165 5.54 7.92 13.72
N THR A 166 6.80 7.99 13.33
CA THR A 166 7.25 8.01 11.92
C THR A 166 7.87 6.68 11.48
N ILE A 167 7.86 5.67 12.35
CA ILE A 167 8.50 4.36 12.13
C ILE A 167 7.44 3.39 11.62
N ILE A 168 7.56 2.96 10.37
CA ILE A 168 6.56 2.14 9.67
C ILE A 168 7.17 0.81 9.27
N PRO A 169 6.65 -0.33 9.76
CA PRO A 169 6.99 -1.65 9.25
C PRO A 169 6.36 -1.91 7.88
N PHE A 170 7.08 -2.61 7.00
CA PHE A 170 6.62 -3.05 5.69
C PHE A 170 6.88 -4.55 5.52
N ALA A 171 5.93 -5.25 4.92
CA ALA A 171 6.17 -6.54 4.29
C ALA A 171 6.76 -6.32 2.89
N TRP A 172 7.91 -6.96 2.62
CA TRP A 172 8.67 -6.78 1.39
C TRP A 172 8.97 -8.12 0.71
N PHE A 173 7.95 -8.93 0.49
CA PHE A 173 8.02 -10.28 -0.07
C PHE A 173 9.30 -11.05 0.32
N ALA A 174 10.15 -11.43 -0.65
CA ALA A 174 11.37 -12.20 -0.40
C ALA A 174 12.43 -11.42 0.40
N LYS A 175 12.25 -10.12 0.59
CA LYS A 175 13.10 -9.26 1.41
C LYS A 175 12.58 -9.07 2.84
N GLY A 176 11.51 -9.77 3.22
CA GLY A 176 11.07 -9.88 4.60
C GLY A 176 10.42 -8.62 5.17
N LEU A 177 10.76 -8.33 6.41
CA LEU A 177 10.38 -7.10 7.11
C LEU A 177 11.36 -5.98 6.80
N ARG A 178 10.83 -4.81 6.44
CA ARG A 178 11.58 -3.55 6.36
C ARG A 178 10.94 -2.53 7.28
N ILE A 179 11.72 -1.82 8.07
CA ILE A 179 11.22 -0.79 8.99
C ILE A 179 11.80 0.55 8.54
N LEU A 180 10.91 1.45 8.12
CA LEU A 180 11.29 2.75 7.60
C LEU A 180 10.99 3.86 8.60
N ASP A 181 11.92 4.80 8.75
CA ASP A 181 11.68 6.11 9.36
C ASP A 181 11.40 7.14 8.28
N ILE A 182 10.21 7.73 8.32
CA ILE A 182 9.76 8.78 7.41
C ILE A 182 9.70 10.16 8.07
N ALA A 183 10.41 10.38 9.21
CA ALA A 183 10.47 11.68 9.89
C ALA A 183 10.93 12.80 8.93
N ASP A 184 11.83 12.47 8.01
CA ASP A 184 12.08 13.28 6.83
C ASP A 184 11.39 12.66 5.61
N PRO A 185 10.22 13.18 5.19
CA PRO A 185 9.49 12.60 4.09
C PRO A 185 10.17 12.80 2.73
N PHE A 186 11.20 13.64 2.65
CA PHE A 186 12.03 13.83 1.45
C PHE A 186 13.19 12.83 1.36
N ALA A 187 13.54 12.18 2.49
CA ALA A 187 14.64 11.24 2.59
C ALA A 187 14.29 10.10 3.56
N PRO A 188 13.29 9.26 3.23
CA PRO A 188 12.94 8.09 4.04
C PRO A 188 14.15 7.15 4.12
N ARG A 189 14.32 6.48 5.27
CA ARG A 189 15.46 5.59 5.48
C ARG A 189 15.05 4.35 6.25
N GLU A 190 15.69 3.24 5.90
CA GLU A 190 15.59 2.01 6.68
C GLU A 190 16.29 2.17 8.03
N VAL A 191 15.63 1.75 9.08
CA VAL A 191 16.19 1.77 10.46
C VAL A 191 16.35 0.38 11.05
N ALA A 192 15.66 -0.61 10.52
CA ALA A 192 15.84 -2.02 10.83
C ALA A 192 15.25 -2.91 9.74
N PHE A 193 15.66 -4.18 9.70
CA PHE A 193 15.09 -5.18 8.83
C PHE A 193 15.21 -6.58 9.44
N TYR A 194 14.41 -7.51 8.90
CA TYR A 194 14.52 -8.95 9.17
C TYR A 194 14.19 -9.70 7.88
N GLU A 195 15.09 -10.56 7.43
CA GLU A 195 14.86 -11.47 6.30
C GLU A 195 14.61 -12.89 6.85
N ALA A 196 13.40 -13.39 6.62
CA ALA A 196 13.04 -14.74 7.02
C ALA A 196 13.74 -15.79 6.14
N ASP A 197 14.08 -16.92 6.73
CA ASP A 197 14.56 -18.07 5.96
C ASP A 197 13.44 -18.60 5.04
N PRO A 198 13.80 -19.10 3.85
CA PRO A 198 12.81 -19.75 2.98
C PRO A 198 12.11 -20.91 3.69
N PRO A 199 10.78 -21.01 3.63
CA PRO A 199 10.07 -22.16 4.19
C PRO A 199 10.45 -23.45 3.48
N GLN A 200 10.24 -24.60 4.14
CA GLN A 200 10.55 -25.90 3.58
C GLN A 200 9.83 -26.10 2.23
N GLY A 201 10.59 -26.40 1.18
CA GLY A 201 10.08 -26.59 -0.18
C GLY A 201 9.97 -25.32 -1.03
N PHE A 202 10.36 -24.18 -0.48
CA PHE A 202 10.42 -22.91 -1.20
C PHE A 202 11.86 -22.44 -1.37
N SER A 203 12.13 -21.73 -2.45
CA SER A 203 13.46 -21.14 -2.70
C SER A 203 13.65 -19.77 -2.04
N LEU A 204 12.55 -19.09 -1.70
CA LEU A 204 12.52 -17.76 -1.09
C LEU A 204 11.38 -17.70 -0.08
N ALA A 205 11.54 -16.86 0.94
CA ALA A 205 10.44 -16.39 1.76
C ALA A 205 9.49 -15.50 0.94
N SER A 206 8.26 -15.33 1.41
CA SER A 206 7.28 -14.47 0.76
C SER A 206 6.46 -13.73 1.81
N SER A 207 7.10 -12.78 2.48
CA SER A 207 6.48 -11.97 3.52
C SER A 207 5.36 -11.12 2.93
N ASN A 208 4.13 -11.40 3.36
CA ASN A 208 2.92 -10.90 2.72
C ASN A 208 2.27 -9.76 3.49
N ASP A 209 2.28 -9.84 4.82
CA ASP A 209 1.62 -8.86 5.66
C ASP A 209 2.41 -8.61 6.94
N VAL A 210 2.19 -7.45 7.55
CA VAL A 210 2.84 -7.08 8.81
C VAL A 210 1.92 -6.22 9.65
N THR A 211 1.90 -6.46 10.95
CA THR A 211 1.22 -5.60 11.91
C THR A 211 2.00 -5.52 13.22
N ILE A 212 1.67 -4.54 14.06
CA ILE A 212 2.21 -4.42 15.42
C ILE A 212 1.07 -4.46 16.44
N ASP A 213 1.33 -5.02 17.62
CA ASP A 213 0.41 -4.97 18.72
C ASP A 213 0.69 -3.80 19.68
N ASP A 214 -0.12 -3.66 20.74
CA ASP A 214 0.02 -2.56 21.72
C ASP A 214 1.30 -2.68 22.57
N ARG A 215 1.92 -3.86 22.64
CA ARG A 215 3.21 -4.10 23.29
C ARG A 215 4.39 -3.67 22.40
N GLY A 216 4.17 -3.53 21.10
CA GLY A 216 5.18 -3.24 20.10
C GLY A 216 5.80 -4.49 19.49
N LEU A 217 5.20 -5.66 19.68
CA LEU A 217 5.60 -6.86 18.96
C LEU A 217 5.13 -6.76 17.50
N ILE A 218 6.01 -7.15 16.60
CA ILE A 218 5.75 -7.19 15.16
C ILE A 218 5.32 -8.61 14.80
N TYR A 219 4.26 -8.72 14.03
CA TYR A 219 3.77 -9.97 13.45
C TYR A 219 3.97 -9.90 11.94
N LEU A 220 4.92 -10.66 11.43
CA LEU A 220 5.20 -10.77 10.00
C LEU A 220 4.59 -12.07 9.48
N VAL A 221 3.71 -11.97 8.51
CA VAL A 221 3.01 -13.11 7.93
C VAL A 221 3.69 -13.50 6.61
N ASP A 222 4.14 -14.73 6.50
CA ASP A 222 4.69 -15.30 5.27
C ASP A 222 3.67 -16.23 4.58
N ARG A 223 3.62 -16.21 3.24
CA ARG A 223 2.67 -17.04 2.45
C ARG A 223 2.90 -18.53 2.59
N GLY A 224 4.11 -18.95 2.90
CA GLY A 224 4.50 -20.37 3.01
C GLY A 224 5.06 -20.73 4.39
N GLY A 225 5.58 -19.76 5.15
CA GLY A 225 6.31 -19.93 6.40
C GLY A 225 5.47 -19.75 7.67
N GLY A 226 4.26 -19.18 7.56
CA GLY A 226 3.42 -18.91 8.72
C GLY A 226 3.61 -17.50 9.27
N VAL A 227 3.89 -17.36 10.56
CA VAL A 227 3.97 -16.06 11.25
C VAL A 227 5.22 -15.99 12.12
N ASP A 228 6.05 -15.00 11.89
CA ASP A 228 7.14 -14.61 12.79
C ASP A 228 6.68 -13.55 13.77
N ILE A 229 7.07 -13.69 15.03
CA ILE A 229 6.84 -12.69 16.07
C ILE A 229 8.19 -12.10 16.46
N LEU A 230 8.34 -10.81 16.22
CA LEU A 230 9.63 -10.12 16.30
C LEU A 230 9.56 -8.96 17.30
N GLU A 231 10.70 -8.70 17.93
CA GLU A 231 10.93 -7.50 18.75
C GLU A 231 11.90 -6.56 18.03
N THR A 232 11.79 -5.27 18.33
CA THR A 232 12.72 -4.26 17.81
C THR A 232 13.02 -3.21 18.87
N SER A 233 14.21 -2.61 18.76
CA SER A 233 14.66 -1.51 19.64
C SER A 233 14.51 -0.13 19.00
N VAL A 234 13.88 -0.02 17.80
CA VAL A 234 13.80 1.27 17.09
C VAL A 234 12.61 2.14 17.49
N TRP A 235 11.75 1.68 18.43
CA TRP A 235 10.67 2.47 19.05
C TRP A 235 10.56 2.28 20.57
#